data_b72f2251e21e369966e577edd95ce8a0
#
_entry.id   b72f2251e21e369966e577edd95ce8a0
#
_cell.length_a   1.000
_cell.length_b   1.000
_cell.length_c   1.000
_cell.angle_alpha   90.00
_cell.angle_beta   90.00
_cell.angle_gamma   90.00
#
_symmetry.space_group_name_H-M   'P 1'
#
loop_
_entity.id
_entity.type
_entity.pdbx_description
1 polymer ?
#
loop_
_entity_poly.entity_id
_entity_poly.type
_entity_poly.pdbx_seq_one_letter_code
_entity_poly.pdbx_strand_id
1 'polypeptide(L)'
;MLRQARVSAQVAGLLLGFSAAAQAQFLVIGNDNKLHWDDAGKPVFTEPGKDEVVIVDIKNRQSPTIVATLPLMNTVIGPPTNLAIVPDESLALVANSLNYQPEGSGFKPTPDNRIYVIDLKAVPPKLISTIEVGKQPSGIAINRRGDLALVAAAGWNGATVLID
;
A
#
# COMPACT_ATOMS: atom_id res chain seq x y z
N MET A 1 72.79 11.20 -28.59
CA MET A 1 71.56 11.91 -28.25
C MET A 1 70.43 10.90 -28.10
N LEU A 2 70.18 10.45 -26.91
CA LEU A 2 69.05 9.51 -26.57
C LEU A 2 67.88 10.31 -26.08
N ARG A 3 66.76 10.29 -26.82
CA ARG A 3 65.44 10.84 -26.36
C ARG A 3 64.74 9.85 -25.45
N GLN A 4 64.55 10.20 -24.19
CA GLN A 4 63.73 9.45 -23.29
C GLN A 4 62.24 9.77 -23.59
N ALA A 5 61.46 8.73 -23.92
CA ALA A 5 60.02 8.81 -24.01
C ALA A 5 59.41 8.64 -22.60
N ARG A 6 58.68 9.66 -22.12
CA ARG A 6 57.90 9.58 -20.90
C ARG A 6 56.58 8.89 -21.24
N VAL A 7 56.32 7.74 -20.64
CA VAL A 7 55.04 7.06 -20.66
C VAL A 7 54.21 7.57 -19.51
N SER A 8 53.17 8.33 -19.82
CA SER A 8 52.20 8.77 -18.82
C SER A 8 51.17 7.67 -18.64
N ALA A 9 51.17 7.01 -17.47
CA ALA A 9 50.16 6.07 -17.10
C ALA A 9 48.89 6.84 -16.61
N GLN A 10 47.85 6.82 -17.41
CA GLN A 10 46.52 7.28 -16.95
C GLN A 10 45.86 6.15 -16.13
N VAL A 11 45.73 6.37 -14.83
CA VAL A 11 44.93 5.52 -13.96
C VAL A 11 43.46 5.92 -14.15
N ALA A 12 42.73 5.13 -14.93
CA ALA A 12 41.27 5.23 -15.01
C ALA A 12 40.67 4.67 -13.72
N GLY A 13 40.26 5.55 -12.80
CA GLY A 13 39.53 5.17 -11.61
C GLY A 13 38.15 4.67 -12.00
N LEU A 14 37.89 3.37 -11.85
CA LEU A 14 36.61 2.74 -12.03
C LEU A 14 35.75 3.07 -10.78
N LEU A 15 34.87 4.06 -10.86
CA LEU A 15 33.85 4.34 -9.86
C LEU A 15 32.81 3.24 -9.93
N LEU A 16 32.98 2.21 -9.11
CA LEU A 16 31.93 1.23 -8.81
C LEU A 16 30.85 1.95 -8.00
N GLY A 17 29.82 2.44 -8.70
CA GLY A 17 28.61 2.91 -8.07
C GLY A 17 27.91 1.73 -7.39
N PHE A 18 28.04 1.62 -6.09
CA PHE A 18 27.17 0.74 -5.30
C PHE A 18 25.75 1.30 -5.38
N SER A 19 24.94 0.73 -6.28
CA SER A 19 23.49 0.88 -6.18
C SER A 19 23.07 0.20 -4.88
N ALA A 20 22.86 0.98 -3.81
CA ALA A 20 22.18 0.48 -2.63
C ALA A 20 20.80 0.00 -3.11
N ALA A 21 20.57 -1.31 -3.13
CA ALA A 21 19.25 -1.84 -3.37
C ALA A 21 18.33 -1.24 -2.28
N ALA A 22 17.32 -0.46 -2.71
CA ALA A 22 16.32 0.04 -1.78
C ALA A 22 15.66 -1.19 -1.14
N GLN A 23 15.88 -1.37 0.16
CA GLN A 23 15.23 -2.43 0.91
C GLN A 23 13.91 -1.87 1.44
N ALA A 24 12.83 -2.61 1.22
CA ALA A 24 11.54 -2.26 1.81
C ALA A 24 11.68 -2.14 3.34
N GLN A 25 11.17 -1.02 3.87
CA GLN A 25 11.20 -0.72 5.31
C GLN A 25 9.87 -1.03 5.99
N PHE A 26 8.78 -1.00 5.22
CA PHE A 26 7.44 -1.19 5.75
C PHE A 26 6.72 -2.35 5.07
N LEU A 27 5.94 -3.07 5.87
CA LEU A 27 4.87 -3.96 5.42
C LEU A 27 3.55 -3.37 5.91
N VAL A 28 2.59 -3.22 4.99
CA VAL A 28 1.23 -2.74 5.30
C VAL A 28 0.26 -3.90 5.14
N ILE A 29 -0.52 -4.18 6.17
CA ILE A 29 -1.44 -5.31 6.25
C ILE A 29 -2.85 -4.75 6.47
N GLY A 30 -3.79 -5.10 5.60
CA GLY A 30 -5.21 -4.84 5.82
C GLY A 30 -5.89 -6.06 6.45
N ASN A 31 -6.53 -5.87 7.59
CA ASN A 31 -7.35 -6.86 8.27
C ASN A 31 -8.83 -6.51 8.08
N ASP A 32 -9.53 -7.33 7.29
CA ASP A 32 -10.99 -7.24 7.13
C ASP A 32 -11.66 -8.11 8.19
N ASN A 33 -11.98 -7.52 9.33
CA ASN A 33 -12.58 -8.23 10.47
C ASN A 33 -14.11 -8.36 10.38
N LYS A 34 -14.72 -7.83 9.31
CA LYS A 34 -16.17 -7.94 9.06
C LYS A 34 -16.56 -9.11 8.16
N LEU A 35 -15.56 -9.84 7.67
CA LEU A 35 -15.75 -11.01 6.82
C LEU A 35 -14.88 -12.17 7.30
N HIS A 36 -15.48 -13.35 7.43
CA HIS A 36 -14.76 -14.60 7.58
C HIS A 36 -15.49 -15.72 6.82
N TRP A 37 -14.85 -16.86 6.67
CA TRP A 37 -15.47 -18.05 6.07
C TRP A 37 -15.78 -19.06 7.18
N ASP A 38 -16.96 -19.68 7.11
CA ASP A 38 -17.32 -20.79 7.97
C ASP A 38 -16.62 -22.10 7.55
N ASP A 39 -16.81 -23.17 8.32
CA ASP A 39 -16.22 -24.48 8.05
C ASP A 39 -16.68 -25.10 6.73
N ALA A 40 -17.78 -24.62 6.15
CA ALA A 40 -18.28 -25.02 4.85
C ALA A 40 -17.78 -24.14 3.70
N GLY A 41 -16.92 -23.15 3.99
CA GLY A 41 -16.37 -22.20 3.03
C GLY A 41 -17.39 -21.14 2.56
N LYS A 42 -18.43 -20.87 3.34
CA LYS A 42 -19.38 -19.80 3.05
C LYS A 42 -18.95 -18.50 3.72
N PRO A 43 -19.08 -17.35 3.02
CA PRO A 43 -18.77 -16.05 3.64
C PRO A 43 -19.78 -15.73 4.73
N VAL A 44 -19.30 -15.32 5.88
CA VAL A 44 -20.07 -14.83 7.01
C VAL A 44 -19.72 -13.37 7.22
N PHE A 45 -20.74 -12.51 7.15
CA PHE A 45 -20.58 -11.07 7.31
C PHE A 45 -20.97 -10.69 8.76
N THR A 46 -20.08 -9.93 9.39
CA THR A 46 -20.24 -9.48 10.77
C THR A 46 -20.33 -7.96 10.84
N GLU A 47 -20.55 -7.44 12.03
CA GLU A 47 -20.64 -6.01 12.28
C GLU A 47 -19.37 -5.28 11.80
N PRO A 48 -19.48 -4.21 10.96
CA PRO A 48 -18.36 -3.41 10.54
C PRO A 48 -17.79 -2.56 11.68
N GLY A 49 -16.57 -2.02 11.44
CA GLY A 49 -15.92 -1.08 12.37
C GLY A 49 -14.80 -1.70 13.22
N LYS A 50 -14.48 -2.97 12.99
CA LYS A 50 -13.35 -3.66 13.66
C LYS A 50 -12.16 -3.90 12.73
N ASP A 51 -12.22 -3.37 11.51
CA ASP A 51 -11.13 -3.49 10.54
C ASP A 51 -9.94 -2.65 10.96
N GLU A 52 -8.77 -3.10 10.57
CA GLU A 52 -7.52 -2.46 10.90
C GLU A 52 -6.55 -2.45 9.71
N VAL A 53 -5.74 -1.41 9.65
CA VAL A 53 -4.54 -1.39 8.82
C VAL A 53 -3.34 -1.38 9.74
N VAL A 54 -2.56 -2.46 9.71
CA VAL A 54 -1.37 -2.64 10.54
C VAL A 54 -0.13 -2.29 9.72
N ILE A 55 0.76 -1.47 10.30
CA ILE A 55 2.02 -1.08 9.69
C ILE A 55 3.15 -1.66 10.52
N VAL A 56 4.00 -2.43 9.84
CA VAL A 56 5.13 -3.15 10.44
C VAL A 56 6.44 -2.59 9.90
N ASP A 57 7.34 -2.18 10.77
CA ASP A 57 8.74 -1.88 10.40
C ASP A 57 9.48 -3.22 10.21
N ILE A 58 10.02 -3.41 9.01
CA ILE A 58 10.77 -4.60 8.60
C ILE A 58 12.24 -4.30 8.26
N LYS A 59 12.78 -3.15 8.67
CA LYS A 59 14.20 -2.83 8.52
C LYS A 59 15.08 -3.93 9.09
N ASN A 60 14.72 -4.42 10.27
CA ASN A 60 15.30 -5.65 10.84
C ASN A 60 14.35 -6.82 10.56
N ARG A 61 14.61 -7.57 9.49
CA ARG A 61 13.78 -8.71 9.07
C ARG A 61 13.71 -9.85 10.07
N GLN A 62 14.71 -9.99 10.96
CA GLN A 62 14.71 -10.98 12.03
C GLN A 62 13.88 -10.57 13.24
N SER A 63 13.53 -9.27 13.34
CA SER A 63 12.74 -8.74 14.45
C SER A 63 11.82 -7.64 13.94
N PRO A 64 10.78 -7.98 13.13
CA PRO A 64 9.79 -7.01 12.68
C PRO A 64 9.01 -6.46 13.87
N THR A 65 8.64 -5.18 13.82
CA THR A 65 7.87 -4.51 14.88
C THR A 65 6.65 -3.79 14.34
N ILE A 66 5.50 -3.94 14.99
CA ILE A 66 4.32 -3.15 14.67
C ILE A 66 4.57 -1.72 15.15
N VAL A 67 4.52 -0.76 14.22
CA VAL A 67 4.74 0.67 14.49
C VAL A 67 3.47 1.49 14.49
N ALA A 68 2.39 0.98 13.88
CA ALA A 68 1.06 1.56 13.97
C ALA A 68 -0.03 0.51 13.69
N THR A 69 -1.20 0.71 14.32
CA THR A 69 -2.46 0.04 14.00
C THR A 69 -3.52 1.11 13.85
N LEU A 70 -4.08 1.25 12.66
CA LEU A 70 -5.04 2.28 12.31
C LEU A 70 -6.43 1.65 12.15
N PRO A 71 -7.48 2.15 12.84
CA PRO A 71 -8.84 1.62 12.73
C PRO A 71 -9.48 2.09 11.41
N LEU A 72 -9.04 1.52 10.30
CA LEU A 72 -9.47 1.87 8.96
C LEU A 72 -10.17 0.68 8.32
N MET A 73 -11.40 0.92 7.84
CA MET A 73 -12.13 -0.09 7.10
C MET A 73 -11.41 -0.42 5.79
N ASN A 74 -11.29 -1.70 5.51
CA ASN A 74 -10.69 -2.17 4.26
C ASN A 74 -11.39 -3.47 3.86
N THR A 75 -11.22 -3.92 2.62
CA THR A 75 -11.99 -5.06 2.10
C THR A 75 -11.07 -6.03 1.38
N VAL A 76 -11.11 -7.30 1.78
CA VAL A 76 -10.37 -8.40 1.13
C VAL A 76 -11.20 -9.11 0.05
N ILE A 77 -12.49 -8.77 -0.13
CA ILE A 77 -13.30 -9.33 -1.21
C ILE A 77 -12.83 -8.74 -2.54
N GLY A 78 -12.36 -9.60 -3.42
CA GLY A 78 -11.81 -9.25 -4.71
C GLY A 78 -10.32 -9.58 -4.82
N PRO A 79 -9.62 -9.09 -5.84
CA PRO A 79 -8.18 -9.27 -5.95
C PRO A 79 -7.48 -8.60 -4.76
N PRO A 80 -6.46 -9.22 -4.14
CA PRO A 80 -5.75 -8.67 -2.98
C PRO A 80 -4.78 -7.56 -3.38
N THR A 81 -5.27 -6.54 -4.08
CA THR A 81 -4.50 -5.42 -4.65
C THR A 81 -5.02 -4.07 -4.18
N ASN A 82 -5.80 -4.06 -3.09
CA ASN A 82 -6.39 -2.87 -2.51
C ASN A 82 -5.42 -2.00 -1.69
N LEU A 83 -4.14 -2.38 -1.64
CA LEU A 83 -3.09 -1.68 -0.93
C LEU A 83 -1.92 -1.40 -1.89
N ALA A 84 -1.32 -0.23 -1.78
CA ALA A 84 -0.09 0.10 -2.48
C ALA A 84 0.77 1.07 -1.67
N ILE A 85 2.09 0.91 -1.74
CA ILE A 85 3.07 1.82 -1.13
C ILE A 85 3.79 2.56 -2.24
N VAL A 86 3.99 3.87 -2.11
CA VAL A 86 4.78 4.63 -3.08
C VAL A 86 6.26 4.19 -3.04
N PRO A 87 7.00 4.31 -4.16
CA PRO A 87 8.36 3.77 -4.26
C PRO A 87 9.37 4.29 -3.24
N ASP A 88 9.20 5.51 -2.73
CA ASP A 88 10.04 6.11 -1.69
C ASP A 88 9.57 5.81 -0.26
N GLU A 89 8.49 5.00 -0.15
CA GLU A 89 7.85 4.61 1.11
C GLU A 89 7.41 5.80 1.99
N SER A 90 7.07 6.93 1.38
CA SER A 90 6.50 8.07 2.10
C SER A 90 5.02 7.86 2.41
N LEU A 91 4.27 7.24 1.49
CA LEU A 91 2.83 7.07 1.61
C LEU A 91 2.42 5.62 1.36
N ALA A 92 1.32 5.22 2.00
CA ALA A 92 0.54 4.04 1.64
C ALA A 92 -0.89 4.44 1.28
N LEU A 93 -1.43 3.80 0.24
CA LEU A 93 -2.82 3.92 -0.18
C LEU A 93 -3.57 2.65 0.16
N VAL A 94 -4.76 2.78 0.75
CA VAL A 94 -5.63 1.64 1.13
C VAL A 94 -7.04 1.92 0.64
N ALA A 95 -7.54 1.08 -0.27
CA ALA A 95 -8.91 1.19 -0.76
C ALA A 95 -9.89 0.38 0.11
N ASN A 96 -11.06 0.97 0.37
CA ASN A 96 -12.20 0.27 0.90
C ASN A 96 -13.30 0.17 -0.17
N SER A 97 -13.55 -1.03 -0.67
CA SER A 97 -14.53 -1.25 -1.74
C SER A 97 -15.93 -1.56 -1.23
N LEU A 98 -16.05 -2.09 -0.03
CA LEU A 98 -17.33 -2.48 0.55
C LEU A 98 -17.46 -2.01 2.00
N ASN A 99 -18.64 -1.56 2.30
CA ASN A 99 -19.16 -1.41 3.66
C ASN A 99 -20.24 -2.46 3.89
N TYR A 100 -20.73 -2.60 5.13
CA TYR A 100 -21.78 -3.53 5.48
C TYR A 100 -22.86 -2.79 6.25
N GLN A 101 -24.10 -3.06 5.93
CA GLN A 101 -25.27 -2.49 6.60
C GLN A 101 -26.15 -3.61 7.17
N PRO A 102 -26.80 -3.40 8.32
CA PRO A 102 -27.73 -4.36 8.88
C PRO A 102 -28.83 -4.74 7.87
N GLU A 103 -29.11 -6.03 7.75
CA GLU A 103 -30.21 -6.56 6.96
C GLU A 103 -30.82 -7.79 7.66
N GLY A 104 -32.05 -7.66 8.17
CA GLY A 104 -32.66 -8.71 8.99
C GLY A 104 -31.83 -9.01 10.24
N SER A 105 -31.43 -10.27 10.42
CA SER A 105 -30.56 -10.70 11.54
C SER A 105 -29.06 -10.70 11.18
N GLY A 106 -28.68 -10.20 10.01
CA GLY A 106 -27.30 -10.21 9.51
C GLY A 106 -26.90 -8.88 8.90
N PHE A 107 -25.92 -8.93 8.02
CA PHE A 107 -25.38 -7.77 7.31
C PHE A 107 -25.33 -8.05 5.82
N LYS A 108 -25.53 -7.00 5.02
CA LYS A 108 -25.33 -7.04 3.57
C LYS A 108 -24.21 -6.12 3.13
N PRO A 109 -23.42 -6.50 2.11
CA PRO A 109 -22.42 -5.62 1.53
C PRO A 109 -23.08 -4.46 0.78
N THR A 110 -22.51 -3.27 0.95
CA THR A 110 -22.87 -2.05 0.22
C THR A 110 -21.62 -1.43 -0.37
N PRO A 111 -21.68 -0.84 -1.60
CA PRO A 111 -20.54 -0.19 -2.18
C PRO A 111 -19.99 0.94 -1.30
N ASP A 112 -18.67 0.99 -1.17
CA ASP A 112 -17.93 2.14 -0.63
C ASP A 112 -17.13 2.81 -1.75
N ASN A 113 -16.52 3.96 -1.49
CA ASN A 113 -15.81 4.76 -2.48
C ASN A 113 -14.52 5.39 -1.93
N ARG A 114 -14.00 4.91 -0.80
CA ARG A 114 -12.91 5.56 -0.06
C ARG A 114 -11.55 4.95 -0.36
N ILE A 115 -10.55 5.84 -0.47
CA ILE A 115 -9.14 5.50 -0.40
C ILE A 115 -8.53 6.29 0.75
N TYR A 116 -7.87 5.60 1.65
CA TYR A 116 -7.11 6.19 2.75
C TYR A 116 -5.68 6.44 2.32
N VAL A 117 -5.16 7.62 2.65
CA VAL A 117 -3.76 8.01 2.45
C VAL A 117 -3.08 8.05 3.81
N ILE A 118 -2.06 7.22 3.96
CA ILE A 118 -1.32 7.04 5.22
C ILE A 118 0.09 7.58 5.04
N ASP A 119 0.50 8.50 5.91
CA ASP A 119 1.89 8.98 6.00
C ASP A 119 2.73 7.95 6.76
N LEU A 120 3.63 7.27 6.04
CA LEU A 120 4.54 6.27 6.61
C LEU A 120 5.79 6.91 7.24
N LYS A 121 6.11 8.18 6.95
CA LYS A 121 7.24 8.90 7.54
C LYS A 121 6.91 9.53 8.89
N ALA A 122 5.63 9.71 9.21
CA ALA A 122 5.21 10.13 10.55
C ALA A 122 5.61 9.09 11.60
N VAL A 123 5.85 9.55 12.83
CA VAL A 123 6.20 8.67 13.96
C VAL A 123 5.19 8.90 15.09
N PRO A 124 4.26 7.98 15.32
CA PRO A 124 3.94 6.78 14.50
C PRO A 124 3.30 7.14 13.15
N PRO A 125 3.30 6.22 12.16
CA PRO A 125 2.53 6.35 10.93
C PRO A 125 1.06 6.67 11.19
N LYS A 126 0.45 7.52 10.33
CA LYS A 126 -0.91 8.02 10.57
C LYS A 126 -1.69 8.28 9.28
N LEU A 127 -3.02 8.20 9.38
CA LEU A 127 -3.91 8.68 8.34
C LEU A 127 -3.76 10.20 8.16
N ILE A 128 -3.58 10.66 6.92
CA ILE A 128 -3.50 12.08 6.59
C ILE A 128 -4.61 12.57 5.68
N SER A 129 -5.23 11.66 4.90
CA SER A 129 -6.33 12.03 4.01
C SER A 129 -7.23 10.82 3.73
N THR A 130 -8.47 11.12 3.34
CA THR A 130 -9.41 10.17 2.75
C THR A 130 -9.93 10.76 1.46
N ILE A 131 -9.75 10.03 0.36
CA ILE A 131 -10.13 10.46 -1.00
C ILE A 131 -11.37 9.66 -1.39
N GLU A 132 -12.39 10.32 -1.89
CA GLU A 132 -13.54 9.66 -2.51
C GLU A 132 -13.29 9.50 -4.00
N VAL A 133 -13.49 8.28 -4.48
CA VAL A 133 -13.31 7.90 -5.88
C VAL A 133 -14.58 7.24 -6.42
N GLY A 134 -14.51 6.63 -7.59
CA GLY A 134 -15.61 5.81 -8.12
C GLY A 134 -15.98 4.67 -7.17
N LYS A 135 -17.20 4.16 -7.29
CA LYS A 135 -17.71 3.08 -6.42
C LYS A 135 -16.85 1.83 -6.49
N GLN A 136 -16.66 1.22 -5.34
CA GLN A 136 -15.96 -0.05 -5.14
C GLN A 136 -14.51 -0.01 -5.68
N PRO A 137 -13.66 0.91 -5.18
CA PRO A 137 -12.24 0.89 -5.52
C PRO A 137 -11.61 -0.41 -4.99
N SER A 138 -10.93 -1.15 -5.84
CA SER A 138 -10.39 -2.47 -5.48
C SER A 138 -8.90 -2.59 -5.75
N GLY A 139 -8.46 -2.39 -6.99
CA GLY A 139 -7.05 -2.51 -7.36
C GLY A 139 -6.37 -1.15 -7.37
N ILE A 140 -5.15 -1.08 -6.83
CA ILE A 140 -4.31 0.13 -6.86
C ILE A 140 -2.96 -0.22 -7.48
N ALA A 141 -2.52 0.59 -8.43
CA ALA A 141 -1.17 0.53 -8.97
C ALA A 141 -0.55 1.94 -8.97
N ILE A 142 0.69 2.04 -8.53
CA ILE A 142 1.43 3.30 -8.46
C ILE A 142 2.56 3.27 -9.49
N ASN A 143 2.77 4.37 -10.21
CA ASN A 143 3.86 4.47 -11.15
C ASN A 143 5.22 4.53 -10.44
N ARG A 144 6.30 4.36 -11.22
CA ARG A 144 7.67 4.31 -10.69
C ARG A 144 8.15 5.60 -10.02
N ARG A 145 7.55 6.76 -10.39
CA ARG A 145 7.89 8.06 -9.79
C ARG A 145 7.16 8.30 -8.46
N GLY A 146 6.06 7.58 -8.21
CA GLY A 146 5.23 7.76 -7.02
C GLY A 146 4.24 8.93 -7.10
N ASP A 147 4.12 9.59 -8.27
CA ASP A 147 3.28 10.76 -8.48
C ASP A 147 1.92 10.45 -9.12
N LEU A 148 1.68 9.19 -9.47
CA LEU A 148 0.43 8.75 -10.10
C LEU A 148 0.00 7.38 -9.56
N ALA A 149 -1.21 7.31 -9.04
CA ALA A 149 -1.90 6.06 -8.75
C ALA A 149 -3.09 5.84 -9.70
N LEU A 150 -3.19 4.64 -10.24
CA LEU A 150 -4.37 4.16 -10.95
C LEU A 150 -5.17 3.27 -10.02
N VAL A 151 -6.46 3.52 -9.94
CA VAL A 151 -7.39 2.77 -9.10
C VAL A 151 -8.46 2.14 -9.97
N ALA A 152 -8.57 0.81 -9.89
CA ALA A 152 -9.68 0.09 -10.50
C ALA A 152 -10.92 0.25 -9.61
N ALA A 153 -12.02 0.71 -10.18
CA ALA A 153 -13.31 0.79 -9.51
C ALA A 153 -14.32 -0.10 -10.24
N ALA A 154 -15.05 -0.94 -9.52
CA ALA A 154 -16.04 -1.87 -10.09
C ALA A 154 -17.32 -1.17 -10.56
N GLY A 155 -17.49 0.12 -10.29
CA GLY A 155 -18.52 0.95 -10.89
C GLY A 155 -18.19 1.26 -12.36
N TRP A 156 -19.20 1.63 -13.16
CA TRP A 156 -19.14 1.82 -14.62
C TRP A 156 -18.13 2.88 -15.13
N ASN A 157 -17.44 3.56 -14.25
CA ASN A 157 -16.40 4.55 -14.58
C ASN A 157 -15.18 4.26 -13.71
N GLY A 158 -14.16 3.64 -14.29
CA GLY A 158 -12.86 3.51 -13.66
C GLY A 158 -12.35 4.87 -13.18
N ALA A 159 -11.71 4.91 -12.02
CA ALA A 159 -11.16 6.13 -11.46
C ALA A 159 -9.64 6.17 -11.63
N THR A 160 -9.16 7.35 -12.02
CA THR A 160 -7.74 7.70 -11.97
C THR A 160 -7.54 8.67 -10.84
N VAL A 161 -6.62 8.39 -9.93
CA VAL A 161 -6.25 9.28 -8.85
C VAL A 161 -4.86 9.81 -9.12
N LEU A 162 -4.72 11.13 -9.14
CA LEU A 162 -3.43 11.82 -9.15
C LEU A 162 -2.99 11.97 -7.69
N ILE A 163 -1.74 11.64 -7.42
CA ILE A 163 -1.07 11.89 -6.15
C ILE A 163 -0.10 13.04 -6.41
N ASP A 164 -0.44 14.23 -5.94
CA ASP A 164 0.47 15.38 -5.95
C ASP A 164 1.13 15.51 -4.58
#